data_9b6c9ed5b3fa4791c37e0f03b1dea0fa
#
_entry.id   9b6c9ed5b3fa4791c37e0f03b1dea0fa
#
_cell.length_a   1.000
_cell.length_b   1.000
_cell.length_c   1.000
_cell.angle_alpha   90.00
_cell.angle_beta   90.00
_cell.angle_gamma   90.00
#
_symmetry.space_group_name_H-M   'P 1'
#
loop_
_entity.id
_entity.type
_entity.pdbx_description
1 polymer ?
#
loop_
_entity_poly.entity_id
_entity_poly.type
_entity_poly.pdbx_seq_one_letter_code
_entity_poly.pdbx_strand_id
1 'polypeptide(L)'
;MEKHKKESEFDNETFFEEYAKMARSVDGLEAAGEWHQLRPLFPALEGKTVLDLGCGYGWHCRYAAEQGAKAVLGIDLSEKMLESAAWRTRSAAVTYRLCGIEDYEYPENTWDCVISNLALHYIADLDTIFRKIYKTLKPGGTLLFNIEHPSFTAGVDQDWIYSEDGKILYWPIDQYFLSLIHISEPT
;
A
#
# COMPACT_ATOMS: atom_id res chain seq x y z
N MET A 1 -16.75 -14.90 -20.03
CA MET A 1 -16.92 -14.45 -18.64
C MET A 1 -16.21 -13.11 -18.53
N GLU A 2 -16.96 -12.02 -18.50
CA GLU A 2 -16.39 -10.71 -18.21
C GLU A 2 -15.86 -10.74 -16.77
N LYS A 3 -14.53 -10.54 -16.63
CA LYS A 3 -13.95 -10.27 -15.32
C LYS A 3 -14.56 -8.95 -14.83
N HIS A 4 -15.38 -8.99 -13.79
CA HIS A 4 -15.77 -7.77 -13.11
C HIS A 4 -14.48 -7.04 -12.73
N LYS A 5 -14.29 -5.83 -13.29
CA LYS A 5 -13.21 -4.93 -12.90
C LYS A 5 -13.45 -4.64 -11.41
N LYS A 6 -12.56 -5.07 -10.52
CA LYS A 6 -12.62 -4.65 -9.12
C LYS A 6 -12.52 -3.13 -9.13
N GLU A 7 -13.59 -2.45 -8.72
CA GLU A 7 -13.57 -1.00 -8.56
C GLU A 7 -12.81 -0.69 -7.27
N SER A 8 -11.89 0.24 -7.34
CA SER A 8 -11.17 0.74 -6.17
C SER A 8 -12.01 1.81 -5.48
N GLU A 9 -12.15 1.76 -4.16
CA GLU A 9 -12.77 2.86 -3.39
C GLU A 9 -12.06 4.19 -3.64
N PHE A 10 -10.77 4.17 -3.94
CA PHE A 10 -9.98 5.33 -4.30
C PHE A 10 -10.33 5.94 -5.67
N ASP A 11 -11.19 5.31 -6.47
CA ASP A 11 -11.75 5.89 -7.70
C ASP A 11 -13.09 6.61 -7.44
N ASN A 12 -13.70 6.42 -6.25
CA ASN A 12 -14.84 7.22 -5.81
C ASN A 12 -14.39 8.67 -5.60
N GLU A 13 -15.10 9.62 -6.21
CA GLU A 13 -14.72 11.03 -6.24
C GLU A 13 -14.64 11.66 -4.85
N THR A 14 -15.67 11.45 -4.03
CA THR A 14 -15.73 11.98 -2.66
C THR A 14 -14.62 11.39 -1.79
N PHE A 15 -14.41 10.07 -1.86
CA PHE A 15 -13.37 9.41 -1.09
C PHE A 15 -11.97 9.89 -1.51
N PHE A 16 -11.73 9.99 -2.83
CA PHE A 16 -10.46 10.48 -3.36
C PHE A 16 -10.15 11.91 -2.93
N GLU A 17 -11.16 12.81 -2.98
CA GLU A 17 -11.01 14.21 -2.55
C GLU A 17 -10.68 14.32 -1.05
N GLU A 18 -11.33 13.54 -0.18
CA GLU A 18 -11.03 13.54 1.25
C GLU A 18 -9.66 12.93 1.54
N TYR A 19 -9.32 11.83 0.88
CA TYR A 19 -8.00 11.21 1.01
C TYR A 19 -6.88 12.15 0.52
N ALA A 20 -7.13 12.93 -0.54
CA ALA A 20 -6.18 13.91 -1.07
C ALA A 20 -5.83 15.03 -0.07
N LYS A 21 -6.69 15.31 0.93
CA LYS A 21 -6.47 16.32 1.97
C LYS A 21 -5.60 15.82 3.13
N MET A 22 -5.41 14.51 3.25
CA MET A 22 -4.61 13.94 4.33
C MET A 22 -3.15 14.40 4.23
N ALA A 23 -2.49 14.64 5.37
CA ALA A 23 -1.12 15.10 5.41
C ALA A 23 -0.16 14.24 4.56
N ARG A 24 -0.28 12.89 4.64
CA ARG A 24 0.51 11.97 3.82
C ARG A 24 0.29 12.15 2.31
N SER A 25 -0.90 12.57 1.89
CA SER A 25 -1.23 12.78 0.48
C SER A 25 -0.71 14.12 -0.04
N VAL A 26 -0.62 15.12 0.84
CA VAL A 26 -0.13 16.49 0.51
C VAL A 26 1.38 16.57 0.65
N ASP A 27 1.91 16.22 1.82
CA ASP A 27 3.31 16.44 2.21
C ASP A 27 4.19 15.18 2.03
N GLY A 28 3.58 14.05 1.66
CA GLY A 28 4.28 12.83 1.31
C GLY A 28 4.81 12.03 2.48
N LEU A 29 5.96 11.38 2.27
CA LEU A 29 6.52 10.44 3.22
C LEU A 29 6.86 11.09 4.57
N GLU A 30 7.36 12.31 4.60
CA GLU A 30 7.75 12.99 5.85
C GLU A 30 6.53 13.29 6.74
N ALA A 31 5.33 13.37 6.18
CA ALA A 31 4.07 13.51 6.92
C ALA A 31 3.38 12.18 7.22
N ALA A 32 3.90 11.06 6.73
CA ALA A 32 3.40 9.73 7.04
C ALA A 32 3.95 9.28 8.41
N GLY A 33 3.05 9.00 9.35
CA GLY A 33 3.42 8.72 10.74
C GLY A 33 4.36 7.53 10.91
N GLU A 34 4.28 6.55 10.01
CA GLU A 34 5.12 5.35 9.99
C GLU A 34 6.50 5.58 9.36
N TRP A 35 6.70 6.65 8.59
CA TRP A 35 7.87 6.82 7.74
C TRP A 35 9.20 6.79 8.49
N HIS A 36 9.30 7.46 9.62
CA HIS A 36 10.52 7.53 10.42
C HIS A 36 10.98 6.15 10.94
N GLN A 37 10.06 5.19 11.06
CA GLN A 37 10.34 3.81 11.44
C GLN A 37 10.57 2.92 10.22
N LEU A 38 9.86 3.16 9.12
CA LEU A 38 9.97 2.36 7.90
C LEU A 38 11.25 2.67 7.11
N ARG A 39 11.62 3.95 7.02
CA ARG A 39 12.78 4.40 6.24
C ARG A 39 14.09 3.68 6.59
N PRO A 40 14.47 3.49 7.87
CA PRO A 40 15.71 2.78 8.22
C PRO A 40 15.74 1.30 7.83
N LEU A 41 14.58 0.70 7.52
CA LEU A 41 14.45 -0.70 7.14
C LEU A 41 14.64 -0.92 5.64
N PHE A 42 14.68 0.14 4.83
CA PHE A 42 14.93 0.00 3.40
C PHE A 42 16.34 -0.55 3.15
N PRO A 43 16.47 -1.52 2.24
CA PRO A 43 17.79 -1.94 1.78
C PRO A 43 18.44 -0.84 0.94
N ALA A 44 19.73 -0.96 0.66
CA ALA A 44 20.38 -0.11 -0.33
C ALA A 44 19.72 -0.31 -1.72
N LEU A 45 19.20 0.77 -2.31
CA LEU A 45 18.43 0.72 -3.56
C LEU A 45 19.24 1.11 -4.81
N GLU A 46 20.46 1.60 -4.64
CA GLU A 46 21.34 1.98 -5.75
C GLU A 46 21.49 0.84 -6.77
N GLY A 47 21.14 1.10 -8.02
CA GLY A 47 21.20 0.15 -9.13
C GLY A 47 20.18 -1.01 -9.05
N LYS A 48 19.25 -1.01 -8.10
CA LYS A 48 18.26 -2.08 -7.87
C LYS A 48 17.01 -1.92 -8.73
N THR A 49 16.32 -3.05 -8.94
CA THR A 49 14.96 -3.09 -9.49
C THR A 49 13.96 -3.19 -8.35
N VAL A 50 12.93 -2.34 -8.36
CA VAL A 50 11.95 -2.22 -7.27
C VAL A 50 10.54 -2.38 -7.81
N LEU A 51 9.73 -3.18 -7.12
CA LEU A 51 8.28 -3.30 -7.33
C LEU A 51 7.56 -2.74 -6.11
N ASP A 52 6.62 -1.81 -6.32
CA ASP A 52 5.79 -1.23 -5.27
C ASP A 52 4.33 -1.69 -5.47
N LEU A 53 3.84 -2.51 -4.54
CA LEU A 53 2.53 -3.14 -4.57
C LEU A 53 1.50 -2.27 -3.83
N GLY A 54 0.52 -1.72 -4.54
CA GLY A 54 -0.42 -0.75 -4.01
C GLY A 54 0.26 0.61 -3.80
N CYS A 55 0.87 1.13 -4.86
CA CYS A 55 1.76 2.29 -4.79
C CYS A 55 1.05 3.63 -4.52
N GLY A 56 -0.28 3.70 -4.66
CA GLY A 56 -1.07 4.92 -4.48
C GLY A 56 -0.48 6.11 -5.25
N TYR A 57 -0.20 7.20 -4.56
CA TYR A 57 0.42 8.41 -5.12
C TYR A 57 1.91 8.26 -5.52
N GLY A 58 2.47 7.06 -5.46
CA GLY A 58 3.84 6.77 -5.89
C GLY A 58 4.94 7.36 -5.00
N TRP A 59 4.67 7.63 -3.72
CA TRP A 59 5.67 8.21 -2.82
C TRP A 59 6.89 7.32 -2.63
N HIS A 60 6.70 6.01 -2.41
CA HIS A 60 7.79 5.05 -2.26
C HIS A 60 8.50 4.80 -3.60
N CYS A 61 7.77 4.83 -4.73
CA CYS A 61 8.38 4.74 -6.05
C CYS A 61 9.37 5.88 -6.30
N ARG A 62 8.98 7.13 -5.97
CA ARG A 62 9.86 8.29 -6.09
C ARG A 62 11.04 8.21 -5.15
N TYR A 63 10.81 7.86 -3.88
CA TYR A 63 11.88 7.63 -2.92
C TYR A 63 12.89 6.60 -3.44
N ALA A 64 12.42 5.46 -3.96
CA ALA A 64 13.31 4.45 -4.50
C ALA A 64 14.18 4.99 -5.66
N ALA A 65 13.58 5.76 -6.57
CA ALA A 65 14.33 6.41 -7.65
C ALA A 65 15.35 7.44 -7.13
N GLU A 66 15.01 8.23 -6.12
CA GLU A 66 15.91 9.19 -5.45
C GLU A 66 17.07 8.50 -4.73
N GLN A 67 16.85 7.25 -4.26
CA GLN A 67 17.91 6.40 -3.70
C GLN A 67 18.70 5.63 -4.78
N GLY A 68 18.57 5.99 -6.05
CA GLY A 68 19.37 5.44 -7.14
C GLY A 68 18.86 4.10 -7.71
N ALA A 69 17.62 3.70 -7.46
CA ALA A 69 17.04 2.53 -8.11
C ALA A 69 17.07 2.69 -9.64
N LYS A 70 17.54 1.66 -10.35
CA LYS A 70 17.65 1.71 -11.82
C LYS A 70 16.32 1.56 -12.53
N ALA A 71 15.36 0.90 -11.91
CA ALA A 71 14.00 0.71 -12.43
C ALA A 71 13.03 0.48 -11.27
N VAL A 72 11.90 1.17 -11.30
CA VAL A 72 10.83 1.07 -10.32
C VAL A 72 9.51 0.88 -11.06
N LEU A 73 8.76 -0.14 -10.69
CA LEU A 73 7.39 -0.35 -11.15
C LEU A 73 6.45 -0.18 -9.95
N GLY A 74 5.57 0.81 -10.01
CA GLY A 74 4.43 0.92 -9.11
C GLY A 74 3.18 0.32 -9.73
N ILE A 75 2.45 -0.50 -8.99
CA ILE A 75 1.13 -0.99 -9.40
C ILE A 75 0.07 -0.55 -8.41
N ASP A 76 -1.11 -0.22 -8.91
CA ASP A 76 -2.28 0.12 -8.12
C ASP A 76 -3.56 -0.22 -8.87
N LEU A 77 -4.68 -0.41 -8.15
CA LEU A 77 -6.01 -0.62 -8.72
C LEU A 77 -6.69 0.67 -9.13
N SER A 78 -6.32 1.80 -8.53
CA SER A 78 -6.93 3.10 -8.77
C SER A 78 -6.26 3.84 -9.92
N GLU A 79 -7.04 4.15 -10.95
CA GLU A 79 -6.60 4.97 -12.07
C GLU A 79 -6.27 6.40 -11.62
N LYS A 80 -7.10 6.99 -10.74
CA LYS A 80 -6.89 8.34 -10.19
C LYS A 80 -5.60 8.44 -9.39
N MET A 81 -5.29 7.41 -8.58
CA MET A 81 -4.02 7.36 -7.84
C MET A 81 -2.84 7.35 -8.80
N LEU A 82 -2.88 6.51 -9.84
CA LEU A 82 -1.79 6.39 -10.80
C LEU A 82 -1.60 7.63 -11.66
N GLU A 83 -2.69 8.30 -12.06
CA GLU A 83 -2.62 9.61 -12.76
C GLU A 83 -1.90 10.64 -11.89
N SER A 84 -2.28 10.73 -10.62
CA SER A 84 -1.63 11.63 -9.65
C SER A 84 -0.16 11.25 -9.43
N ALA A 85 0.15 9.95 -9.31
CA ALA A 85 1.51 9.45 -9.16
C ALA A 85 2.38 9.82 -10.37
N ALA A 86 1.88 9.59 -11.58
CA ALA A 86 2.58 9.91 -12.82
C ALA A 86 2.83 11.42 -12.96
N TRP A 87 1.83 12.25 -12.65
CA TRP A 87 1.96 13.71 -12.70
C TRP A 87 3.05 14.24 -11.75
N ARG A 88 3.18 13.64 -10.57
CA ARG A 88 4.16 14.03 -9.54
C ARG A 88 5.57 13.47 -9.79
N THR A 89 5.71 12.45 -10.64
CA THR A 89 6.98 11.74 -10.86
C THR A 89 7.78 12.37 -12.00
N ARG A 90 9.05 12.70 -11.73
CA ARG A 90 9.98 13.29 -12.71
C ARG A 90 11.05 12.31 -13.20
N SER A 91 11.21 11.17 -12.52
CA SER A 91 12.26 10.19 -12.84
C SER A 91 11.81 9.24 -13.95
N ALA A 92 12.64 9.11 -14.98
CA ALA A 92 12.43 8.12 -16.04
C ALA A 92 12.62 6.67 -15.57
N ALA A 93 13.21 6.46 -14.39
CA ALA A 93 13.36 5.13 -13.80
C ALA A 93 12.04 4.57 -13.26
N VAL A 94 11.00 5.40 -13.08
CA VAL A 94 9.71 5.01 -12.50
C VAL A 94 8.68 4.83 -13.60
N THR A 95 7.98 3.71 -13.54
CA THR A 95 6.80 3.43 -14.36
C THR A 95 5.64 3.00 -13.48
N TYR A 96 4.40 3.25 -13.95
CA TYR A 96 3.19 2.87 -13.26
C TYR A 96 2.33 1.97 -14.13
N ARG A 97 1.60 1.04 -13.49
CA ARG A 97 0.69 0.12 -14.18
C ARG A 97 -0.61 -0.03 -13.38
N LEU A 98 -1.74 0.14 -14.05
CA LEU A 98 -3.06 -0.18 -13.51
C LEU A 98 -3.18 -1.70 -13.42
N CYS A 99 -3.03 -2.24 -12.22
CA CYS A 99 -3.03 -3.67 -11.96
C CYS A 99 -3.25 -3.93 -10.48
N GLY A 100 -4.15 -4.86 -10.15
CA GLY A 100 -4.30 -5.35 -8.78
C GLY A 100 -3.11 -6.19 -8.34
N ILE A 101 -2.85 -6.20 -7.04
CA ILE A 101 -1.80 -7.03 -6.42
C ILE A 101 -2.01 -8.51 -6.77
N GLU A 102 -3.25 -8.99 -6.73
CA GLU A 102 -3.61 -10.39 -7.00
C GLU A 102 -3.46 -10.74 -8.49
N ASP A 103 -3.67 -9.77 -9.40
CA ASP A 103 -3.64 -9.93 -10.85
C ASP A 103 -2.26 -9.74 -11.47
N TYR A 104 -1.29 -9.22 -10.72
CA TYR A 104 0.07 -9.07 -11.19
C TYR A 104 0.73 -10.43 -11.47
N GLU A 105 1.50 -10.51 -12.54
CA GLU A 105 2.05 -11.78 -13.07
C GLU A 105 3.20 -12.34 -12.23
N TYR A 106 3.89 -11.51 -11.45
CA TYR A 106 5.04 -11.87 -10.61
C TYR A 106 6.11 -12.68 -11.38
N PRO A 107 6.75 -12.12 -12.40
CA PRO A 107 7.77 -12.83 -13.17
C PRO A 107 8.93 -13.25 -12.24
N GLU A 108 9.41 -14.50 -12.42
CA GLU A 108 10.41 -15.09 -11.52
C GLU A 108 11.74 -14.33 -11.55
N ASN A 109 12.42 -14.24 -10.40
CA ASN A 109 13.77 -13.68 -10.25
C ASN A 109 13.96 -12.30 -10.91
N THR A 110 12.97 -11.42 -10.78
CA THR A 110 12.94 -10.14 -11.51
C THR A 110 13.30 -8.94 -10.62
N TRP A 111 12.85 -8.96 -9.36
CA TRP A 111 12.95 -7.80 -8.50
C TRP A 111 14.01 -7.98 -7.40
N ASP A 112 14.82 -6.95 -7.19
CA ASP A 112 15.77 -6.89 -6.08
C ASP A 112 15.06 -6.49 -4.77
N CYS A 113 14.00 -5.69 -4.86
CA CYS A 113 13.19 -5.27 -3.74
C CYS A 113 11.71 -5.23 -4.12
N VAL A 114 10.86 -5.74 -3.25
CA VAL A 114 9.40 -5.56 -3.31
C VAL A 114 8.98 -4.74 -2.10
N ILE A 115 8.20 -3.71 -2.32
CA ILE A 115 7.65 -2.83 -1.29
C ILE A 115 6.14 -2.97 -1.29
N SER A 116 5.51 -2.90 -0.13
CA SER A 116 4.07 -2.70 0.00
C SER A 116 3.78 -1.94 1.29
N ASN A 117 3.24 -0.74 1.18
CA ASN A 117 2.89 0.07 2.34
C ASN A 117 1.38 0.28 2.41
N LEU A 118 0.76 -0.20 3.50
CA LEU A 118 -0.67 -0.07 3.77
C LEU A 118 -1.58 -0.56 2.62
N ALA A 119 -1.20 -1.69 1.98
CA ALA A 119 -1.98 -2.28 0.90
C ALA A 119 -2.29 -3.78 1.09
N LEU A 120 -1.38 -4.55 1.70
CA LEU A 120 -1.57 -6.00 1.81
C LEU A 120 -2.71 -6.42 2.74
N HIS A 121 -3.18 -5.56 3.64
CA HIS A 121 -4.32 -5.86 4.50
C HIS A 121 -5.67 -5.89 3.76
N TYR A 122 -5.71 -5.42 2.50
CA TYR A 122 -6.88 -5.59 1.62
C TYR A 122 -6.91 -6.92 0.87
N ILE A 123 -5.91 -7.79 1.06
CA ILE A 123 -5.76 -9.04 0.33
C ILE A 123 -6.30 -10.21 1.16
N ALA A 124 -7.25 -10.96 0.60
CA ALA A 124 -7.87 -12.11 1.26
C ALA A 124 -6.91 -13.30 1.41
N ASP A 125 -6.14 -13.62 0.35
CA ASP A 125 -5.19 -14.74 0.32
C ASP A 125 -3.75 -14.23 0.32
N LEU A 126 -3.31 -13.75 1.48
CA LEU A 126 -1.94 -13.28 1.69
C LEU A 126 -0.90 -14.38 1.47
N ASP A 127 -1.23 -15.63 1.77
CA ASP A 127 -0.31 -16.76 1.64
C ASP A 127 0.09 -16.97 0.18
N THR A 128 -0.88 -16.92 -0.72
CA THR A 128 -0.63 -16.98 -2.16
C THR A 128 0.20 -15.78 -2.64
N ILE A 129 -0.08 -14.56 -2.15
CA ILE A 129 0.68 -13.38 -2.54
C ILE A 129 2.12 -13.46 -2.04
N PHE A 130 2.36 -13.85 -0.80
CA PHE A 130 3.73 -14.01 -0.29
C PHE A 130 4.53 -15.07 -1.07
N ARG A 131 3.91 -16.17 -1.50
CA ARG A 131 4.57 -17.15 -2.37
C ARG A 131 4.91 -16.56 -3.74
N LYS A 132 4.03 -15.75 -4.34
CA LYS A 132 4.30 -15.04 -5.60
C LYS A 132 5.43 -14.03 -5.44
N ILE A 133 5.42 -13.24 -4.35
CA ILE A 133 6.48 -12.29 -4.01
C ILE A 133 7.82 -13.02 -3.83
N TYR A 134 7.84 -14.12 -3.10
CA TYR A 134 9.06 -14.91 -2.90
C TYR A 134 9.67 -15.37 -4.24
N LYS A 135 8.84 -15.85 -5.18
CA LYS A 135 9.30 -16.30 -6.51
C LYS A 135 9.79 -15.16 -7.40
N THR A 136 9.17 -14.00 -7.31
CA THR A 136 9.56 -12.85 -8.15
C THR A 136 10.81 -12.14 -7.64
N LEU A 137 11.13 -12.29 -6.35
CA LEU A 137 12.37 -11.78 -5.78
C LEU A 137 13.57 -12.56 -6.32
N LYS A 138 14.64 -11.85 -6.65
CA LYS A 138 15.95 -12.45 -6.94
C LYS A 138 16.54 -13.08 -5.67
N PRO A 139 17.48 -14.02 -5.81
CA PRO A 139 18.24 -14.51 -4.66
C PRO A 139 18.87 -13.37 -3.87
N GLY A 140 18.58 -13.30 -2.57
CA GLY A 140 19.00 -12.18 -1.70
C GLY A 140 18.18 -10.92 -1.83
N GLY A 141 17.08 -10.95 -2.59
CA GLY A 141 16.11 -9.85 -2.68
C GLY A 141 15.31 -9.67 -1.37
N THR A 142 14.75 -8.49 -1.19
CA THR A 142 14.07 -8.09 0.05
C THR A 142 12.60 -7.77 -0.20
N LEU A 143 11.73 -8.26 0.67
CA LEU A 143 10.35 -7.74 0.82
C LEU A 143 10.33 -6.81 2.04
N LEU A 144 9.91 -5.56 1.83
CA LEU A 144 9.61 -4.59 2.89
C LEU A 144 8.13 -4.25 2.83
N PHE A 145 7.40 -4.49 3.91
CA PHE A 145 5.99 -4.15 3.95
C PHE A 145 5.57 -3.59 5.30
N ASN A 146 4.50 -2.82 5.27
CA ASN A 146 3.80 -2.29 6.41
C ASN A 146 2.30 -2.51 6.22
N ILE A 147 1.63 -2.99 7.25
CA ILE A 147 0.19 -3.23 7.26
C ILE A 147 -0.43 -2.67 8.54
N GLU A 148 -1.71 -2.41 8.50
CA GLU A 148 -2.45 -2.11 9.73
C GLU A 148 -2.50 -3.32 10.65
N HIS A 149 -2.32 -3.06 11.94
CA HIS A 149 -2.41 -4.13 12.93
C HIS A 149 -3.87 -4.58 13.08
N PRO A 150 -4.14 -5.91 13.16
CA PRO A 150 -5.50 -6.42 13.28
C PRO A 150 -6.32 -5.81 14.43
N SER A 151 -5.68 -5.37 15.50
CA SER A 151 -6.38 -4.68 16.59
C SER A 151 -7.03 -3.36 16.15
N PHE A 152 -6.50 -2.68 15.11
CA PHE A 152 -7.10 -1.46 14.60
C PHE A 152 -8.39 -1.74 13.82
N THR A 153 -8.41 -2.85 13.08
CA THR A 153 -9.55 -3.24 12.23
C THR A 153 -10.53 -4.17 12.92
N ALA A 154 -10.28 -4.56 14.16
CA ALA A 154 -11.07 -5.55 14.91
C ALA A 154 -12.33 -4.98 15.58
N GLY A 155 -12.49 -3.67 15.68
CA GLY A 155 -13.69 -3.03 16.19
C GLY A 155 -14.66 -2.67 15.07
N VAL A 156 -15.95 -2.96 15.21
CA VAL A 156 -16.97 -2.64 14.19
C VAL A 156 -17.01 -1.14 13.92
N ASP A 157 -16.99 -0.34 14.99
CA ASP A 157 -17.10 1.12 14.87
C ASP A 157 -15.75 1.80 14.59
N GLN A 158 -14.64 1.08 14.76
CA GLN A 158 -13.26 1.58 14.60
C GLN A 158 -13.03 2.92 15.30
N ASP A 159 -13.56 3.07 16.51
CA ASP A 159 -13.46 4.28 17.32
C ASP A 159 -13.14 3.94 18.78
N TRP A 160 -12.65 4.94 19.48
CA TRP A 160 -12.39 4.87 20.92
C TRP A 160 -13.69 4.89 21.72
N ILE A 161 -13.71 4.15 22.81
CA ILE A 161 -14.77 4.32 23.81
C ILE A 161 -14.38 5.48 24.74
N TYR A 162 -15.32 6.39 24.91
CA TYR A 162 -15.16 7.58 25.73
C TYR A 162 -16.02 7.51 26.98
N SER A 163 -15.55 8.14 28.08
CA SER A 163 -16.35 8.41 29.25
C SER A 163 -17.34 9.57 29.01
N GLU A 164 -18.30 9.77 29.92
CA GLU A 164 -19.28 10.87 29.82
C GLU A 164 -18.63 12.27 29.78
N ASP A 165 -17.44 12.42 30.37
CA ASP A 165 -16.65 13.65 30.35
C ASP A 165 -15.66 13.74 29.14
N GLY A 166 -15.79 12.85 28.17
CA GLY A 166 -15.04 12.87 26.89
C GLY A 166 -13.60 12.35 26.96
N LYS A 167 -13.21 11.65 28.04
CA LYS A 167 -11.89 11.01 28.12
C LYS A 167 -11.87 9.67 27.40
N ILE A 168 -10.79 9.40 26.69
CA ILE A 168 -10.54 8.09 26.10
C ILE A 168 -10.39 7.04 27.20
N LEU A 169 -11.19 5.97 27.14
CA LEU A 169 -11.15 4.85 28.07
C LEU A 169 -10.36 3.69 27.52
N TYR A 170 -10.77 3.17 26.35
CA TYR A 170 -10.12 2.03 25.68
C TYR A 170 -10.54 1.94 24.22
N TRP A 171 -9.79 1.14 23.48
CA TRP A 171 -10.12 0.72 22.11
C TRP A 171 -10.78 -0.66 22.15
N PRO A 172 -12.03 -0.84 21.66
CA PRO A 172 -12.70 -2.12 21.68
C PRO A 172 -12.13 -3.07 20.61
N ILE A 173 -11.94 -4.33 20.98
CA ILE A 173 -11.53 -5.39 20.07
C ILE A 173 -12.54 -6.53 20.20
N ASP A 174 -13.48 -6.62 19.29
CA ASP A 174 -14.57 -7.61 19.32
C ASP A 174 -14.53 -8.61 18.14
N GLN A 175 -13.88 -8.24 17.03
CA GLN A 175 -13.85 -9.03 15.81
C GLN A 175 -12.41 -9.18 15.25
N TYR A 176 -11.48 -9.57 16.09
CA TYR A 176 -10.03 -9.61 15.79
C TYR A 176 -9.66 -10.40 14.53
N PHE A 177 -10.43 -11.39 14.12
CA PHE A 177 -10.16 -12.22 12.94
C PHE A 177 -10.86 -11.73 11.67
N LEU A 178 -11.62 -10.63 11.72
CA LEU A 178 -12.15 -10.01 10.52
C LEU A 178 -11.06 -9.18 9.84
N SER A 179 -10.87 -9.41 8.55
CA SER A 179 -10.02 -8.55 7.72
C SER A 179 -10.81 -7.32 7.27
N LEU A 180 -10.11 -6.25 6.86
CA LEU A 180 -10.73 -5.05 6.27
C LEU A 180 -11.63 -5.37 5.07
N ILE A 181 -11.38 -6.45 4.35
CA ILE A 181 -12.25 -6.93 3.26
C ILE A 181 -13.68 -7.20 3.74
N HIS A 182 -13.86 -7.67 4.98
CA HIS A 182 -15.17 -7.97 5.53
C HIS A 182 -15.85 -6.75 6.17
N ILE A 183 -15.11 -5.68 6.41
CA ILE A 183 -15.63 -4.43 7.01
C ILE A 183 -16.10 -3.46 5.94
N SER A 184 -15.50 -3.49 4.76
CA SER A 184 -15.82 -2.61 3.63
C SER A 184 -16.91 -3.13 2.68
N GLU A 185 -17.39 -4.38 2.86
CA GLU A 185 -18.55 -4.85 2.12
C GLU A 185 -19.85 -4.44 2.85
N PRO A 186 -20.68 -3.56 2.26
CA PRO A 186 -22.02 -3.32 2.81
C PRO A 186 -22.83 -4.60 2.74
N THR A 187 -23.31 -5.07 3.88
CA THR A 187 -24.30 -6.14 4.01
C THR A 187 -25.63 -5.76 3.39
#